data_456223b7e504086b80ccf6fac3459b18
#
_entry.id   456223b7e504086b80ccf6fac3459b18
#
_cell.length_a   1.000
_cell.length_b   1.000
_cell.length_c   1.000
_cell.angle_alpha   90.00
_cell.angle_beta   90.00
_cell.angle_gamma   90.00
#
_symmetry.space_group_name_H-M   'P 1'
#
loop_
_entity.id
_entity.type
_entity.pdbx_description
1 polymer ?
#
loop_
_entity_poly.entity_id
_entity_poly.type
_entity_poly.pdbx_seq_one_letter_code
_entity_poly.pdbx_strand_id
1 'polypeptide(L)'
;MQGSSEFHYRLPASFGGYRPGAHKGTSLGSGQGFAAHKRLFDHPDPRRLDLRASVRDVRQEWLVRIQRQRVAVPVQAVIDVSASMHFGAARSKLHVAADFVEALGSSAFRAGDACGLLAFDHAEREDLFMPARHSRGAGFVMGQLLRDCTADDDAASNPQKAGNRGGIDGLRQAVARLAGRKGLVFLVSDFHWPLAGLDAVLELLAPACVVPMVAWDPAETEPPDAQALVAVSDAETGVRRSLWMRESLRGEWRAGVATRRDELRTLFEGRGLEPFYLHGAFDGEGLTRHFLEAVA
;
A
#
# COMPACT_ATOMS: atom_id res chain seq x y z
N MET A 1 2.53 24.79 6.94
CA MET A 1 1.78 23.58 7.26
C MET A 1 0.99 23.20 6.00
N GLN A 2 1.57 22.41 5.11
CA GLN A 2 0.81 21.81 4.02
C GLN A 2 0.01 20.67 4.66
N GLY A 3 -1.31 20.75 4.61
CA GLY A 3 -2.18 19.73 5.16
C GLY A 3 -1.87 18.40 4.49
N SER A 4 -1.75 17.33 5.28
CA SER A 4 -1.66 15.99 4.75
C SER A 4 -2.91 15.75 3.91
N SER A 5 -2.74 15.55 2.61
CA SER A 5 -3.86 15.32 1.71
C SER A 5 -4.42 13.94 2.01
N GLU A 6 -5.53 13.91 2.75
CA GLU A 6 -6.27 12.68 3.04
C GLU A 6 -6.78 12.05 1.74
N PHE A 7 -6.94 10.75 1.73
CA PHE A 7 -7.48 10.03 0.59
C PHE A 7 -8.58 9.05 1.04
N HIS A 8 -9.40 8.66 0.10
CA HIS A 8 -10.46 7.69 0.32
C HIS A 8 -10.12 6.36 -0.37
N TYR A 9 -10.28 5.26 0.36
CA TYR A 9 -10.09 3.93 -0.19
C TYR A 9 -11.35 3.09 -0.05
N ARG A 10 -11.60 2.27 -1.05
CA ARG A 10 -12.66 1.27 -1.06
C ARG A 10 -12.06 -0.11 -1.26
N LEU A 11 -12.54 -1.05 -0.49
CA LEU A 11 -12.10 -2.43 -0.61
C LEU A 11 -13.08 -3.21 -1.50
N PRO A 12 -12.60 -3.95 -2.51
CA PRO A 12 -13.46 -4.70 -3.42
C PRO A 12 -14.14 -5.89 -2.72
N ALA A 13 -13.51 -6.44 -1.69
CA ALA A 13 -14.00 -7.59 -0.95
C ALA A 13 -14.82 -7.21 0.29
N SER A 14 -15.62 -8.17 0.79
CA SER A 14 -16.30 -8.09 2.09
C SER A 14 -15.44 -8.73 3.17
N PHE A 15 -15.33 -8.08 4.32
CA PHE A 15 -14.47 -8.51 5.42
C PHE A 15 -15.27 -9.05 6.59
N GLY A 16 -14.74 -10.09 7.25
CA GLY A 16 -15.25 -10.53 8.54
C GLY A 16 -14.73 -9.65 9.67
N GLY A 17 -15.55 -9.36 10.66
CA GLY A 17 -15.14 -8.59 11.84
C GLY A 17 -16.33 -8.14 12.66
N TYR A 18 -16.06 -7.74 13.92
CA TYR A 18 -17.08 -7.26 14.85
C TYR A 18 -16.96 -5.76 15.15
N ARG A 19 -15.81 -5.14 14.82
CA ARG A 19 -15.63 -3.70 15.06
C ARG A 19 -16.36 -2.90 13.98
N PRO A 20 -17.21 -1.94 14.36
CA PRO A 20 -17.85 -1.06 13.39
C PRO A 20 -16.83 -0.25 12.60
N GLY A 21 -17.06 -0.07 11.29
CA GLY A 21 -16.19 0.68 10.40
C GLY A 21 -16.90 1.08 9.10
N ALA A 22 -16.13 1.44 8.08
CA ALA A 22 -16.65 1.93 6.81
C ALA A 22 -16.82 0.85 5.74
N HIS A 23 -16.25 -0.36 5.92
CA HIS A 23 -16.17 -1.37 4.88
C HIS A 23 -17.32 -2.38 4.91
N LYS A 24 -17.59 -3.01 3.75
CA LYS A 24 -18.63 -4.05 3.66
C LYS A 24 -18.24 -5.26 4.50
N GLY A 25 -19.06 -5.59 5.51
CA GLY A 25 -18.89 -6.80 6.31
C GLY A 25 -19.56 -8.02 5.67
N THR A 26 -19.14 -9.22 6.08
CA THR A 26 -19.75 -10.49 5.68
C THR A 26 -21.02 -10.79 6.49
N SER A 27 -21.13 -10.24 7.71
CA SER A 27 -22.26 -10.50 8.62
C SER A 27 -23.50 -9.75 8.18
N LEU A 28 -24.62 -10.48 8.16
CA LEU A 28 -25.96 -9.97 7.91
C LEU A 28 -26.69 -9.80 9.26
N GLY A 29 -27.42 -8.70 9.43
CA GLY A 29 -28.18 -8.49 10.66
C GLY A 29 -28.47 -7.02 10.95
N SER A 30 -27.89 -6.45 12.01
CA SER A 30 -28.17 -5.10 12.52
C SER A 30 -27.33 -3.98 11.87
N GLY A 31 -26.88 -4.15 10.64
CA GLY A 31 -26.06 -3.15 9.93
C GLY A 31 -26.85 -1.97 9.40
N GLN A 32 -26.17 -1.06 8.68
CA GLN A 32 -26.77 0.13 8.05
C GLN A 32 -26.92 0.00 6.53
N GLY A 33 -26.25 -0.97 5.89
CA GLY A 33 -26.30 -1.17 4.45
C GLY A 33 -27.38 -2.21 4.07
N PHE A 34 -28.28 -1.86 3.15
CA PHE A 34 -29.21 -2.84 2.60
C PHE A 34 -28.46 -4.00 1.93
N ALA A 35 -28.83 -5.23 2.26
CA ALA A 35 -28.24 -6.43 1.66
C ALA A 35 -29.26 -7.17 0.78
N ALA A 36 -30.43 -7.47 1.30
CA ALA A 36 -31.47 -8.23 0.60
C ALA A 36 -32.81 -8.12 1.35
N HIS A 37 -33.88 -8.54 0.69
CA HIS A 37 -35.13 -8.93 1.36
C HIS A 37 -35.13 -10.42 1.65
N LYS A 38 -35.61 -10.79 2.82
CA LYS A 38 -35.90 -12.18 3.20
C LYS A 38 -37.33 -12.28 3.73
N ARG A 39 -37.88 -13.50 3.78
CA ARG A 39 -39.22 -13.73 4.30
C ARG A 39 -39.24 -13.46 5.79
N LEU A 40 -40.35 -12.88 6.28
CA LEU A 40 -40.56 -12.67 7.71
C LEU A 40 -40.53 -14.00 8.48
N PHE A 41 -40.99 -15.07 7.86
CA PHE A 41 -40.97 -16.40 8.47
C PHE A 41 -39.55 -16.92 8.73
N ASP A 42 -38.62 -16.68 7.80
CA ASP A 42 -37.22 -17.11 7.93
C ASP A 42 -36.40 -16.19 8.85
N HIS A 43 -36.83 -14.94 8.99
CA HIS A 43 -36.23 -13.93 9.84
C HIS A 43 -37.30 -13.16 10.58
N PRO A 44 -37.78 -13.65 11.74
CA PRO A 44 -38.91 -13.08 12.45
C PRO A 44 -38.59 -11.80 13.21
N ASP A 45 -38.30 -10.73 12.46
CA ASP A 45 -38.09 -9.36 13.00
C ASP A 45 -39.11 -8.39 12.35
N PRO A 46 -40.29 -8.22 12.92
CA PRO A 46 -41.32 -7.35 12.36
C PRO A 46 -40.93 -5.87 12.32
N ARG A 47 -39.92 -5.46 13.10
CA ARG A 47 -39.43 -4.08 13.10
C ARG A 47 -38.74 -3.72 11.79
N ARG A 48 -38.33 -4.73 11.03
CA ARG A 48 -37.64 -4.58 9.72
C ARG A 48 -38.52 -4.90 8.54
N LEU A 49 -39.82 -5.01 8.76
CA LEU A 49 -40.79 -5.30 7.73
C LEU A 49 -40.78 -4.17 6.67
N ASP A 50 -40.62 -4.54 5.41
CA ASP A 50 -40.76 -3.65 4.29
C ASP A 50 -42.11 -3.82 3.63
N LEU A 51 -43.09 -3.04 4.09
CA LEU A 51 -44.46 -3.08 3.56
C LEU A 51 -44.53 -2.83 2.06
N ARG A 52 -43.68 -1.88 1.56
CA ARG A 52 -43.67 -1.55 0.16
C ARG A 52 -43.13 -2.67 -0.73
N ALA A 53 -42.11 -3.37 -0.27
CA ALA A 53 -41.58 -4.54 -0.96
C ALA A 53 -42.57 -5.73 -0.85
N SER A 54 -43.16 -5.95 0.32
CA SER A 54 -44.11 -7.03 0.55
C SER A 54 -45.36 -6.94 -0.33
N VAL A 55 -45.93 -5.74 -0.49
CA VAL A 55 -47.11 -5.51 -1.37
C VAL A 55 -46.79 -5.74 -2.86
N ARG A 56 -45.55 -5.58 -3.24
CA ARG A 56 -45.07 -5.79 -4.63
C ARG A 56 -44.54 -7.18 -4.88
N ASP A 57 -44.43 -7.99 -3.84
CA ASP A 57 -43.91 -9.34 -3.99
C ASP A 57 -44.90 -10.23 -4.76
N VAL A 58 -44.40 -10.90 -5.80
CA VAL A 58 -45.21 -11.80 -6.64
C VAL A 58 -45.82 -12.98 -5.85
N ARG A 59 -45.13 -13.37 -4.77
CA ARG A 59 -45.56 -14.47 -3.89
C ARG A 59 -46.46 -14.02 -2.72
N GLN A 60 -46.72 -12.71 -2.64
CA GLN A 60 -47.50 -12.08 -1.55
C GLN A 60 -46.96 -12.40 -0.16
N GLU A 61 -45.64 -12.51 -0.03
CA GLU A 61 -44.98 -12.84 1.23
C GLU A 61 -44.57 -11.56 1.98
N TRP A 62 -44.59 -11.65 3.31
CA TRP A 62 -44.06 -10.57 4.15
C TRP A 62 -42.53 -10.55 4.09
N LEU A 63 -41.97 -9.45 3.60
CA LEU A 63 -40.53 -9.28 3.40
C LEU A 63 -39.94 -8.36 4.48
N VAL A 64 -38.83 -8.81 5.06
CA VAL A 64 -38.03 -8.03 6.00
C VAL A 64 -36.73 -7.60 5.35
N ARG A 65 -36.29 -6.38 5.68
CA ARG A 65 -34.97 -5.85 5.23
C ARG A 65 -33.86 -6.49 6.01
N ILE A 66 -32.98 -7.18 5.33
CA ILE A 66 -31.72 -7.63 5.89
C ILE A 66 -30.66 -6.58 5.58
N GLN A 67 -29.99 -6.14 6.61
CA GLN A 67 -28.93 -5.16 6.51
C GLN A 67 -27.57 -5.85 6.63
N ARG A 68 -26.57 -5.29 5.95
CA ARG A 68 -25.17 -5.74 6.05
C ARG A 68 -24.45 -4.88 7.08
N GLN A 69 -23.73 -5.54 7.96
CA GLN A 69 -22.89 -4.85 8.92
C GLN A 69 -21.71 -4.18 8.20
N ARG A 70 -21.35 -2.99 8.63
CA ARG A 70 -20.10 -2.36 8.23
C ARG A 70 -19.04 -2.65 9.28
N VAL A 71 -17.84 -2.98 8.82
CA VAL A 71 -16.75 -3.42 9.68
C VAL A 71 -15.50 -2.56 9.46
N ALA A 72 -14.70 -2.44 10.51
CA ALA A 72 -13.35 -1.90 10.45
C ALA A 72 -12.37 -2.98 9.97
N VAL A 73 -11.36 -2.56 9.24
CA VAL A 73 -10.36 -3.42 8.64
C VAL A 73 -8.97 -3.02 9.15
N PRO A 74 -8.07 -3.96 9.48
CA PRO A 74 -6.69 -3.61 9.75
C PRO A 74 -6.00 -3.16 8.45
N VAL A 75 -5.33 -2.01 8.52
CA VAL A 75 -4.58 -1.41 7.43
C VAL A 75 -3.11 -1.39 7.82
N GLN A 76 -2.24 -1.93 6.98
CA GLN A 76 -0.81 -2.01 7.24
C GLN A 76 -0.04 -1.29 6.12
N ALA A 77 0.86 -0.40 6.51
CA ALA A 77 1.91 0.10 5.63
C ALA A 77 3.16 -0.76 5.81
N VAL A 78 3.63 -1.35 4.73
CA VAL A 78 4.89 -2.11 4.66
C VAL A 78 5.85 -1.29 3.81
N ILE A 79 6.85 -0.69 4.45
CA ILE A 79 7.70 0.35 3.85
C ILE A 79 9.13 -0.17 3.72
N ASP A 80 9.66 -0.08 2.51
CA ASP A 80 11.07 -0.23 2.23
C ASP A 80 11.84 0.98 2.78
N VAL A 81 12.85 0.74 3.60
CA VAL A 81 13.72 1.78 4.17
C VAL A 81 15.20 1.55 3.78
N SER A 82 15.44 0.77 2.72
CA SER A 82 16.78 0.55 2.16
C SER A 82 17.46 1.85 1.74
N ALA A 83 18.76 1.79 1.51
CA ALA A 83 19.58 2.96 1.19
C ALA A 83 19.06 3.70 -0.07
N SER A 84 18.54 2.98 -1.06
CA SER A 84 17.96 3.58 -2.26
C SER A 84 16.72 4.45 -1.97
N MET A 85 15.94 4.15 -0.94
CA MET A 85 14.78 4.95 -0.53
C MET A 85 15.16 6.30 0.09
N HIS A 86 16.40 6.47 0.56
CA HIS A 86 16.94 7.75 1.04
C HIS A 86 17.34 8.70 -0.09
N PHE A 87 17.35 8.22 -1.35
CA PHE A 87 17.59 9.05 -2.52
C PHE A 87 16.35 9.88 -2.91
N GLY A 88 16.61 11.06 -3.49
CA GLY A 88 15.63 11.94 -4.12
C GLY A 88 16.21 13.30 -4.40
N ALA A 89 15.92 13.89 -5.58
CA ALA A 89 16.50 15.16 -6.02
C ALA A 89 16.02 16.35 -5.17
N ALA A 90 14.74 16.42 -4.87
CA ALA A 90 14.14 17.48 -4.05
C ALA A 90 13.82 16.98 -2.63
N ARG A 91 13.31 15.77 -2.52
CA ARG A 91 12.96 15.09 -1.27
C ARG A 91 13.22 13.60 -1.45
N SER A 92 13.70 12.92 -0.42
CA SER A 92 13.92 11.49 -0.52
C SER A 92 12.61 10.71 -0.71
N LYS A 93 12.66 9.58 -1.39
CA LYS A 93 11.52 8.67 -1.57
C LYS A 93 10.92 8.25 -0.23
N LEU A 94 11.77 8.08 0.81
CA LEU A 94 11.33 7.78 2.17
C LEU A 94 10.51 8.93 2.79
N HIS A 95 10.86 10.20 2.54
CA HIS A 95 10.04 11.33 2.98
C HIS A 95 8.68 11.37 2.28
N VAL A 96 8.63 11.00 0.99
CA VAL A 96 7.36 10.87 0.25
C VAL A 96 6.51 9.74 0.82
N ALA A 97 7.13 8.60 1.15
CA ALA A 97 6.46 7.50 1.83
C ALA A 97 5.96 7.89 3.23
N ALA A 98 6.72 8.72 3.97
CA ALA A 98 6.29 9.24 5.27
C ALA A 98 5.04 10.14 5.16
N ASP A 99 4.97 11.00 4.14
CA ASP A 99 3.77 11.81 3.87
C ASP A 99 2.56 10.94 3.53
N PHE A 100 2.77 9.89 2.72
CA PHE A 100 1.73 8.89 2.45
C PHE A 100 1.24 8.22 3.75
N VAL A 101 2.14 7.75 4.60
CA VAL A 101 1.79 7.04 5.85
C VAL A 101 1.05 7.97 6.82
N GLU A 102 1.40 9.24 6.88
CA GLU A 102 0.70 10.25 7.67
C GLU A 102 -0.74 10.45 7.17
N ALA A 103 -0.92 10.57 5.85
CA ALA A 103 -2.22 10.64 5.20
C ALA A 103 -3.03 9.36 5.41
N LEU A 104 -2.38 8.18 5.29
CA LEU A 104 -3.00 6.88 5.54
C LEU A 104 -3.57 6.77 6.96
N GLY A 105 -2.79 7.17 7.96
CA GLY A 105 -3.24 7.14 9.36
C GLY A 105 -4.46 8.02 9.60
N SER A 106 -4.51 9.21 8.98
CA SER A 106 -5.65 10.12 9.03
C SER A 106 -6.89 9.52 8.34
N SER A 107 -6.70 8.96 7.14
CA SER A 107 -7.76 8.32 6.36
C SER A 107 -8.32 7.07 7.05
N ALA A 108 -7.44 6.22 7.61
CA ALA A 108 -7.82 5.03 8.36
C ALA A 108 -8.60 5.38 9.63
N PHE A 109 -8.15 6.40 10.38
CA PHE A 109 -8.87 6.86 11.56
C PHE A 109 -10.30 7.30 11.24
N ARG A 110 -10.50 8.05 10.14
CA ARG A 110 -11.85 8.47 9.69
C ARG A 110 -12.72 7.30 9.26
N ALA A 111 -12.13 6.29 8.63
CA ALA A 111 -12.84 5.07 8.23
C ALA A 111 -13.19 4.15 9.42
N GLY A 112 -12.65 4.42 10.62
CA GLY A 112 -12.78 3.58 11.79
C GLY A 112 -11.79 2.41 11.81
N ASP A 113 -10.80 2.41 10.91
CA ASP A 113 -9.84 1.34 10.73
C ASP A 113 -8.65 1.45 11.69
N ALA A 114 -8.00 0.31 11.92
CA ALA A 114 -6.76 0.26 12.68
C ALA A 114 -5.58 0.35 11.70
N CYS A 115 -4.66 1.31 11.91
CA CYS A 115 -3.49 1.49 11.06
C CYS A 115 -2.21 1.11 11.79
N GLY A 116 -1.28 0.45 11.09
CA GLY A 116 0.02 0.03 11.59
C GLY A 116 1.12 0.16 10.55
N LEU A 117 2.37 0.04 11.00
CA LEU A 117 3.58 0.17 10.19
C LEU A 117 4.48 -1.06 10.39
N LEU A 118 4.99 -1.56 9.28
CA LEU A 118 6.11 -2.49 9.19
C LEU A 118 7.14 -1.85 8.26
N ALA A 119 8.40 -2.01 8.58
CA ALA A 119 9.49 -1.54 7.73
C ALA A 119 10.51 -2.64 7.50
N PHE A 120 11.18 -2.60 6.38
CA PHE A 120 12.22 -3.55 6.02
C PHE A 120 13.33 -2.87 5.19
N ASP A 121 14.50 -3.42 5.28
CA ASP A 121 15.64 -3.20 4.39
C ASP A 121 16.18 -4.58 3.95
N HIS A 122 17.37 -4.98 4.33
CA HIS A 122 17.89 -6.34 4.17
C HIS A 122 17.27 -7.34 5.17
N ALA A 123 16.60 -6.83 6.22
CA ALA A 123 15.86 -7.57 7.25
C ALA A 123 14.61 -6.79 7.66
N GLU A 124 13.77 -7.37 8.51
CA GLU A 124 12.69 -6.60 9.15
C GLU A 124 13.29 -5.58 10.14
N ARG A 125 12.81 -4.33 10.09
CA ARG A 125 13.17 -3.25 11.01
C ARG A 125 12.20 -3.24 12.20
N GLU A 126 12.54 -4.03 13.23
CA GLU A 126 11.69 -4.13 14.43
C GLU A 126 11.60 -2.82 15.22
N ASP A 127 12.60 -1.96 15.14
CA ASP A 127 12.63 -0.63 15.74
C ASP A 127 11.58 0.33 15.15
N LEU A 128 11.16 0.10 13.91
CA LEU A 128 10.12 0.87 13.23
C LEU A 128 8.73 0.19 13.27
N PHE A 129 8.63 -0.97 13.92
CA PHE A 129 7.36 -1.70 13.98
C PHE A 129 6.32 -0.99 14.84
N MET A 130 5.15 -0.72 14.25
CA MET A 130 3.96 -0.27 14.99
C MET A 130 2.77 -1.19 14.71
N PRO A 131 2.22 -1.84 15.74
CA PRO A 131 1.04 -2.69 15.57
C PRO A 131 -0.18 -1.84 15.17
N ALA A 132 -1.07 -2.42 14.34
CA ALA A 132 -2.26 -1.74 13.89
C ALA A 132 -3.17 -1.34 15.06
N ARG A 133 -3.40 -0.04 15.23
CA ARG A 133 -4.26 0.55 16.27
C ARG A 133 -5.16 1.62 15.66
N HIS A 134 -6.38 1.72 16.18
CA HIS A 134 -7.25 2.84 15.85
C HIS A 134 -6.90 4.03 16.75
N SER A 135 -6.13 4.97 16.21
CA SER A 135 -5.65 6.14 16.93
C SER A 135 -5.54 7.35 16.01
N ARG A 136 -6.01 8.51 16.45
CA ARG A 136 -5.97 9.74 15.67
C ARG A 136 -4.54 10.21 15.34
N GLY A 137 -3.58 9.94 16.21
CA GLY A 137 -2.18 10.36 16.04
C GLY A 137 -1.28 9.31 15.37
N ALA A 138 -1.80 8.12 15.04
CA ALA A 138 -0.97 7.02 14.53
C ALA A 138 -0.20 7.42 13.27
N GLY A 139 -0.86 8.08 12.30
CA GLY A 139 -0.22 8.51 11.06
C GLY A 139 0.96 9.46 11.30
N PHE A 140 0.78 10.44 12.16
CA PHE A 140 1.85 11.39 12.50
C PHE A 140 3.06 10.68 13.13
N VAL A 141 2.82 9.77 14.10
CA VAL A 141 3.92 9.03 14.75
C VAL A 141 4.65 8.15 13.75
N MET A 142 3.92 7.40 12.91
CA MET A 142 4.51 6.57 11.87
C MET A 142 5.31 7.40 10.85
N GLY A 143 4.78 8.55 10.43
CA GLY A 143 5.47 9.47 9.52
C GLY A 143 6.76 10.03 10.11
N GLN A 144 6.76 10.37 11.41
CA GLN A 144 7.97 10.84 12.09
C GLN A 144 9.03 9.73 12.22
N LEU A 145 8.63 8.52 12.59
CA LEU A 145 9.55 7.38 12.65
C LEU A 145 10.27 7.16 11.31
N LEU A 146 9.55 7.30 10.18
CA LEU A 146 10.16 7.16 8.85
C LEU A 146 11.06 8.36 8.49
N ARG A 147 10.72 9.58 8.89
CA ARG A 147 11.56 10.77 8.62
C ARG A 147 12.83 10.76 9.44
N ASP A 148 12.78 10.22 10.66
CA ASP A 148 13.92 10.11 11.57
C ASP A 148 14.78 8.88 11.27
N CYS A 149 14.30 7.97 10.38
CA CYS A 149 15.03 6.79 9.97
C CYS A 149 16.26 7.19 9.15
N THR A 150 17.43 6.74 9.58
CA THR A 150 18.70 6.86 8.84
C THR A 150 18.97 5.54 8.11
N ALA A 151 19.65 5.62 6.97
CA ALA A 151 20.18 4.42 6.33
C ALA A 151 21.18 3.74 7.27
N ASP A 152 21.09 2.43 7.42
CA ASP A 152 22.05 1.70 8.23
C ASP A 152 23.45 1.80 7.60
N ASP A 153 24.38 2.48 8.29
CA ASP A 153 25.80 2.56 7.89
C ASP A 153 26.51 1.20 7.89
N ASP A 154 25.94 0.18 8.52
CA ASP A 154 26.47 -1.18 8.54
C ASP A 154 26.43 -1.89 7.17
N ALA A 155 25.52 -1.52 6.30
CA ALA A 155 25.48 -2.01 4.90
C ALA A 155 26.66 -1.44 4.09
N ALA A 156 27.01 -0.18 4.31
CA ALA A 156 28.14 0.48 3.65
C ALA A 156 29.50 -0.07 4.12
N SER A 157 29.58 -0.60 5.35
CA SER A 157 30.81 -1.15 5.93
C SER A 157 31.10 -2.61 5.55
N ASN A 158 30.12 -3.34 4.96
CA ASN A 158 30.34 -4.72 4.53
C ASN A 158 29.68 -5.04 3.18
N PRO A 159 30.34 -4.70 2.03
CA PRO A 159 29.84 -4.91 0.68
C PRO A 159 29.50 -6.38 0.36
N GLN A 160 30.08 -7.34 1.11
CA GLN A 160 29.79 -8.77 0.94
C GLN A 160 28.45 -9.18 1.56
N LYS A 161 27.91 -8.42 2.53
CA LYS A 161 26.55 -8.59 3.03
C LYS A 161 25.50 -7.91 2.13
N ALA A 162 25.87 -6.83 1.46
CA ALA A 162 25.04 -6.12 0.47
C ALA A 162 24.85 -6.91 -0.84
N GLY A 163 25.71 -7.92 -1.09
CA GLY A 163 25.63 -8.74 -2.28
C GLY A 163 24.35 -9.59 -2.34
N ASN A 164 23.41 -9.17 -3.16
CA ASN A 164 22.28 -9.95 -3.73
C ASN A 164 21.21 -10.51 -2.77
N ARG A 165 21.19 -10.15 -1.50
CA ARG A 165 20.19 -10.62 -0.51
C ARG A 165 19.24 -9.52 -0.03
N GLY A 166 19.40 -8.29 -0.52
CA GLY A 166 18.66 -7.13 -0.06
C GLY A 166 17.18 -7.15 -0.49
N GLY A 167 16.35 -6.53 0.28
CA GLY A 167 14.95 -6.23 -0.04
C GLY A 167 14.01 -7.42 0.10
N ILE A 168 14.16 -8.48 -0.70
CA ILE A 168 13.19 -9.58 -0.72
C ILE A 168 13.16 -10.41 0.57
N ASP A 169 14.32 -10.64 1.20
CA ASP A 169 14.38 -11.39 2.45
C ASP A 169 13.86 -10.57 3.63
N GLY A 170 14.19 -9.28 3.67
CA GLY A 170 13.63 -8.34 4.65
C GLY A 170 12.12 -8.19 4.49
N LEU A 171 11.65 -8.01 3.25
CA LEU A 171 10.22 -7.98 2.95
C LEU A 171 9.52 -9.27 3.40
N ARG A 172 10.11 -10.44 3.12
CA ARG A 172 9.54 -11.73 3.53
C ARG A 172 9.40 -11.82 5.05
N GLN A 173 10.41 -11.37 5.80
CA GLN A 173 10.37 -11.36 7.26
C GLN A 173 9.28 -10.42 7.77
N ALA A 174 9.20 -9.19 7.25
CA ALA A 174 8.21 -8.21 7.65
C ALA A 174 6.78 -8.70 7.37
N VAL A 175 6.50 -9.23 6.16
CA VAL A 175 5.15 -9.69 5.82
C VAL A 175 4.77 -11.02 6.48
N ALA A 176 5.71 -11.82 6.99
CA ALA A 176 5.40 -13.04 7.73
C ALA A 176 4.49 -12.76 8.95
N ARG A 177 4.59 -11.56 9.55
CA ARG A 177 3.66 -11.12 10.61
C ARG A 177 2.22 -10.94 10.13
N LEU A 178 2.01 -10.76 8.83
CA LEU A 178 0.71 -10.55 8.19
C LEU A 178 0.17 -11.80 7.51
N ALA A 179 0.97 -12.87 7.42
CA ALA A 179 0.61 -14.09 6.73
C ALA A 179 -0.75 -14.65 7.20
N GLY A 180 -1.62 -14.96 6.25
CA GLY A 180 -2.97 -15.48 6.52
C GLY A 180 -3.96 -14.47 7.10
N ARG A 181 -3.58 -13.23 7.33
CA ARG A 181 -4.46 -12.19 7.88
C ARG A 181 -5.17 -11.43 6.76
N LYS A 182 -6.45 -11.16 6.97
CA LYS A 182 -7.23 -10.29 6.09
C LYS A 182 -7.03 -8.84 6.48
N GLY A 183 -6.93 -7.96 5.51
CA GLY A 183 -6.75 -6.53 5.72
C GLY A 183 -6.43 -5.80 4.44
N LEU A 184 -6.05 -4.55 4.56
CA LEU A 184 -5.48 -3.75 3.48
C LEU A 184 -3.99 -3.58 3.75
N VAL A 185 -3.16 -3.89 2.77
CA VAL A 185 -1.70 -3.80 2.86
C VAL A 185 -1.19 -2.90 1.74
N PHE A 186 -0.55 -1.81 2.11
CA PHE A 186 0.20 -0.97 1.18
C PHE A 186 1.67 -1.38 1.22
N LEU A 187 2.18 -1.86 0.09
CA LEU A 187 3.58 -2.25 -0.06
C LEU A 187 4.32 -1.16 -0.81
N VAL A 188 5.13 -0.37 -0.10
CA VAL A 188 5.84 0.80 -0.65
C VAL A 188 7.31 0.49 -0.78
N SER A 189 7.84 0.52 -2.00
CA SER A 189 9.25 0.32 -2.32
C SER A 189 9.56 0.97 -3.66
N ASP A 190 10.82 1.23 -3.96
CA ASP A 190 11.25 1.54 -5.33
C ASP A 190 11.44 0.27 -6.18
N PHE A 191 11.43 -0.90 -5.54
CA PHE A 191 11.60 -2.20 -6.18
C PHE A 191 12.87 -2.27 -7.06
N HIS A 192 13.97 -1.60 -6.68
CA HIS A 192 15.24 -1.67 -7.42
C HIS A 192 16.02 -2.97 -7.17
N TRP A 193 15.69 -3.70 -6.11
CA TRP A 193 16.25 -5.01 -5.83
C TRP A 193 15.68 -6.10 -6.78
N PRO A 194 16.33 -7.29 -6.88
CA PRO A 194 15.88 -8.38 -7.75
C PRO A 194 14.46 -8.86 -7.39
N LEU A 195 13.57 -8.92 -8.39
CA LEU A 195 12.17 -9.34 -8.18
C LEU A 195 11.98 -10.84 -7.98
N ALA A 196 13.03 -11.63 -8.16
CA ALA A 196 12.99 -13.08 -7.96
C ALA A 196 12.53 -13.42 -6.54
N GLY A 197 11.45 -14.17 -6.40
CA GLY A 197 10.86 -14.55 -5.12
C GLY A 197 9.79 -13.59 -4.59
N LEU A 198 9.53 -12.43 -5.23
CA LEU A 198 8.44 -11.53 -4.84
C LEU A 198 7.08 -12.21 -4.94
N ASP A 199 6.89 -13.08 -5.92
CA ASP A 199 5.69 -13.91 -6.06
C ASP A 199 5.39 -14.73 -4.80
N ALA A 200 6.39 -15.39 -4.24
CA ALA A 200 6.22 -16.18 -3.02
C ALA A 200 5.91 -15.30 -1.79
N VAL A 201 6.41 -14.07 -1.78
CA VAL A 201 6.10 -13.11 -0.70
C VAL A 201 4.68 -12.58 -0.82
N LEU A 202 4.23 -12.24 -2.03
CA LEU A 202 2.85 -11.83 -2.29
C LEU A 202 1.84 -12.94 -1.97
N GLU A 203 2.23 -14.21 -2.13
CA GLU A 203 1.39 -15.35 -1.75
C GLU A 203 1.09 -15.39 -0.24
N LEU A 204 2.04 -14.97 0.61
CA LEU A 204 1.79 -14.83 2.06
C LEU A 204 0.69 -13.81 2.36
N LEU A 205 0.52 -12.83 1.48
CA LEU A 205 -0.48 -11.76 1.58
C LEU A 205 -1.78 -12.06 0.81
N ALA A 206 -1.92 -13.23 0.20
CA ALA A 206 -3.09 -13.58 -0.62
C ALA A 206 -4.47 -13.33 0.04
N PRO A 207 -4.65 -13.48 1.37
CA PRO A 207 -5.91 -13.16 2.03
C PRO A 207 -6.17 -11.65 2.19
N ALA A 208 -5.15 -10.81 2.02
CA ALA A 208 -5.24 -9.36 2.14
C ALA A 208 -5.50 -8.70 0.77
N CYS A 209 -6.04 -7.49 0.79
CA CYS A 209 -6.02 -6.62 -0.36
C CYS A 209 -4.67 -5.89 -0.37
N VAL A 210 -3.84 -6.16 -1.36
CA VAL A 210 -2.50 -5.57 -1.48
C VAL A 210 -2.54 -4.45 -2.52
N VAL A 211 -1.95 -3.30 -2.18
CA VAL A 211 -1.74 -2.17 -3.09
C VAL A 211 -0.23 -1.93 -3.19
N PRO A 212 0.41 -2.35 -4.28
CA PRO A 212 1.80 -2.02 -4.53
C PRO A 212 1.95 -0.52 -4.81
N MET A 213 2.89 0.14 -4.15
CA MET A 213 3.20 1.54 -4.36
C MET A 213 4.66 1.67 -4.76
N VAL A 214 4.90 2.08 -5.99
CA VAL A 214 6.24 2.20 -6.57
C VAL A 214 6.74 3.62 -6.36
N ALA A 215 7.75 3.79 -5.52
CA ALA A 215 8.33 5.09 -5.20
C ALA A 215 9.54 5.38 -6.09
N TRP A 216 9.37 6.20 -7.12
CA TRP A 216 10.43 6.62 -8.02
C TRP A 216 10.61 8.13 -8.00
N ASP A 217 11.88 8.56 -8.01
CA ASP A 217 12.21 9.97 -8.16
C ASP A 217 12.33 10.32 -9.66
N PRO A 218 11.86 11.50 -10.10
CA PRO A 218 12.05 11.94 -11.49
C PRO A 218 13.51 11.91 -11.96
N ALA A 219 14.49 12.18 -11.08
CA ALA A 219 15.90 12.10 -11.44
C ALA A 219 16.41 10.67 -11.70
N GLU A 220 15.69 9.63 -11.23
CA GLU A 220 15.99 8.23 -11.56
C GLU A 220 15.35 7.81 -12.89
N THR A 221 14.21 8.38 -13.23
CA THR A 221 13.46 8.01 -14.43
C THR A 221 13.80 8.82 -15.67
N GLU A 222 14.25 10.06 -15.47
CA GLU A 222 14.58 10.99 -16.56
C GLU A 222 16.05 11.40 -16.49
N PRO A 223 16.88 10.95 -17.47
CA PRO A 223 18.27 11.35 -17.51
C PRO A 223 18.39 12.84 -17.80
N PRO A 224 19.42 13.54 -17.26
CA PRO A 224 19.64 14.96 -17.51
C PRO A 224 19.78 15.29 -19.00
N ASP A 225 19.23 16.43 -19.43
CA ASP A 225 19.24 16.85 -20.84
C ASP A 225 20.60 17.34 -21.33
N ALA A 226 21.47 17.74 -20.43
CA ALA A 226 22.75 18.30 -20.79
C ALA A 226 23.79 17.22 -21.15
N GLN A 227 24.60 17.44 -22.20
CA GLN A 227 25.83 16.71 -22.42
C GLN A 227 26.84 17.10 -21.32
N ALA A 228 26.75 16.45 -20.18
CA ALA A 228 27.56 16.75 -19.01
C ALA A 228 28.15 15.46 -18.41
N LEU A 229 29.23 15.62 -17.66
CA LEU A 229 29.74 14.56 -16.82
C LEU A 229 28.83 14.44 -15.57
N VAL A 230 28.12 13.34 -15.43
CA VAL A 230 27.25 13.07 -14.32
C VAL A 230 27.89 12.03 -13.41
N ALA A 231 28.00 12.35 -12.13
CA ALA A 231 28.42 11.39 -11.12
C ALA A 231 27.17 10.60 -10.65
N VAL A 232 27.14 9.32 -10.91
CA VAL A 232 26.11 8.38 -10.45
C VAL A 232 26.69 7.56 -9.31
N SER A 233 25.97 7.48 -8.22
CA SER A 233 26.30 6.65 -7.07
C SER A 233 25.26 5.57 -6.91
N ASP A 234 25.69 4.33 -6.82
CA ASP A 234 24.83 3.23 -6.41
C ASP A 234 24.55 3.39 -4.90
N ALA A 235 23.28 3.53 -4.54
CA ALA A 235 22.87 3.80 -3.17
C ALA A 235 23.14 2.63 -2.22
N GLU A 236 23.06 1.39 -2.72
CA GLU A 236 23.22 0.18 -1.92
C GLU A 236 24.71 -0.20 -1.71
N THR A 237 25.53 0.03 -2.73
CA THR A 237 26.94 -0.36 -2.68
C THR A 237 27.90 0.81 -2.44
N GLY A 238 27.42 2.04 -2.54
CA GLY A 238 28.24 3.25 -2.45
C GLY A 238 29.19 3.45 -3.64
N VAL A 239 29.16 2.58 -4.65
CA VAL A 239 30.04 2.66 -5.81
C VAL A 239 29.69 3.89 -6.65
N ARG A 240 30.66 4.77 -6.86
CA ARG A 240 30.50 5.97 -7.68
C ARG A 240 31.09 5.75 -9.07
N ARG A 241 30.34 6.16 -10.09
CA ARG A 241 30.78 6.16 -11.48
C ARG A 241 30.53 7.52 -12.11
N SER A 242 31.51 8.03 -12.85
CA SER A 242 31.32 9.24 -13.65
C SER A 242 30.94 8.83 -15.07
N LEU A 243 29.79 9.25 -15.52
CA LEU A 243 29.24 8.92 -16.83
C LEU A 243 29.18 10.21 -17.67
N TRP A 244 29.72 10.16 -18.89
CA TRP A 244 29.48 11.21 -19.87
C TRP A 244 28.12 11.00 -20.51
N MET A 245 27.19 11.89 -20.25
CA MET A 245 25.79 11.78 -20.69
C MET A 245 25.69 12.04 -22.20
N ARG A 246 25.77 10.98 -23.01
CA ARG A 246 25.56 10.99 -24.46
C ARG A 246 24.12 10.61 -24.75
N GLU A 247 23.65 10.95 -25.97
CA GLU A 247 22.27 10.58 -26.39
C GLU A 247 22.02 9.07 -26.37
N SER A 248 23.02 8.25 -26.77
CA SER A 248 22.90 6.79 -26.66
C SER A 248 22.69 6.30 -25.24
N LEU A 249 23.46 6.84 -24.27
CA LEU A 249 23.33 6.47 -22.86
C LEU A 249 21.98 6.91 -22.28
N ARG A 250 21.48 8.08 -22.68
CA ARG A 250 20.14 8.56 -22.32
C ARG A 250 19.06 7.62 -22.85
N GLY A 251 19.22 7.16 -24.09
CA GLY A 251 18.33 6.15 -24.69
C GLY A 251 18.34 4.84 -23.91
N GLU A 252 19.54 4.34 -23.56
CA GLU A 252 19.70 3.12 -22.77
C GLU A 252 19.09 3.28 -21.36
N TRP A 253 19.27 4.44 -20.71
CA TRP A 253 18.66 4.74 -19.41
C TRP A 253 17.12 4.67 -19.47
N ARG A 254 16.51 5.40 -20.43
CA ARG A 254 15.06 5.40 -20.62
C ARG A 254 14.54 3.98 -20.93
N ALA A 255 15.27 3.22 -21.75
CA ALA A 255 14.93 1.84 -22.07
C ALA A 255 14.99 0.94 -20.81
N GLY A 256 16.01 1.09 -19.96
CA GLY A 256 16.13 0.38 -18.69
C GLY A 256 14.97 0.67 -17.74
N VAL A 257 14.60 1.96 -17.60
CA VAL A 257 13.44 2.38 -16.80
C VAL A 257 12.13 1.79 -17.34
N ALA A 258 11.94 1.82 -18.67
CA ALA A 258 10.75 1.25 -19.31
C ALA A 258 10.68 -0.27 -19.10
N THR A 259 11.79 -0.98 -19.28
CA THR A 259 11.88 -2.43 -19.02
C THR A 259 11.50 -2.74 -17.57
N ARG A 260 12.07 -2.00 -16.60
CA ARG A 260 11.76 -2.23 -15.18
C ARG A 260 10.28 -1.96 -14.87
N ARG A 261 9.70 -0.93 -15.45
CA ARG A 261 8.26 -0.63 -15.32
C ARG A 261 7.40 -1.77 -15.87
N ASP A 262 7.77 -2.31 -17.02
CA ASP A 262 7.03 -3.42 -17.65
C ASP A 262 7.17 -4.73 -16.85
N GLU A 263 8.35 -5.01 -16.27
CA GLU A 263 8.56 -6.15 -15.37
C GLU A 263 7.63 -6.06 -14.14
N LEU A 264 7.62 -4.90 -13.47
CA LEU A 264 6.76 -4.66 -12.30
C LEU A 264 5.28 -4.77 -12.67
N ARG A 265 4.88 -4.14 -13.78
CA ARG A 265 3.51 -4.22 -14.26
C ARG A 265 3.10 -5.66 -14.52
N THR A 266 3.89 -6.41 -15.28
CA THR A 266 3.59 -7.81 -15.61
C THR A 266 3.46 -8.67 -14.35
N LEU A 267 4.35 -8.48 -13.38
CA LEU A 267 4.33 -9.22 -12.11
C LEU A 267 3.06 -8.92 -11.30
N PHE A 268 2.70 -7.65 -11.16
CA PHE A 268 1.55 -7.26 -10.35
C PHE A 268 0.22 -7.55 -11.05
N GLU A 269 0.08 -7.22 -12.34
CA GLU A 269 -1.12 -7.49 -13.13
C GLU A 269 -1.39 -9.00 -13.23
N GLY A 270 -0.35 -9.83 -13.32
CA GLY A 270 -0.47 -11.29 -13.31
C GLY A 270 -1.14 -11.84 -12.03
N ARG A 271 -1.22 -11.01 -10.98
CA ARG A 271 -1.91 -11.31 -9.70
C ARG A 271 -3.18 -10.47 -9.49
N GLY A 272 -3.60 -9.71 -10.49
CA GLY A 272 -4.73 -8.79 -10.39
C GLY A 272 -4.46 -7.60 -9.47
N LEU A 273 -3.20 -7.24 -9.28
CA LEU A 273 -2.79 -6.07 -8.51
C LEU A 273 -2.39 -4.95 -9.47
N GLU A 274 -2.88 -3.75 -9.23
CA GLU A 274 -2.54 -2.57 -10.01
C GLU A 274 -1.57 -1.70 -9.19
N PRO A 275 -0.34 -1.45 -9.65
CA PRO A 275 0.62 -0.64 -8.92
C PRO A 275 0.29 0.85 -9.01
N PHE A 276 0.37 1.56 -7.88
CA PHE A 276 0.30 3.00 -7.82
C PHE A 276 1.70 3.61 -7.78
N TYR A 277 1.97 4.63 -8.60
CA TYR A 277 3.29 5.26 -8.68
C TYR A 277 3.34 6.57 -7.88
N LEU A 278 4.34 6.67 -7.00
CA LEU A 278 4.71 7.89 -6.29
C LEU A 278 5.86 8.57 -7.04
N HIS A 279 5.61 9.72 -7.63
CA HIS A 279 6.60 10.49 -8.39
C HIS A 279 7.02 11.75 -7.62
N GLY A 280 8.03 11.65 -6.76
CA GLY A 280 8.60 12.78 -6.02
C GLY A 280 7.69 13.44 -4.99
N ALA A 281 6.39 13.18 -5.00
CA ALA A 281 5.41 13.66 -4.04
C ALA A 281 4.26 12.65 -3.86
N PHE A 282 3.57 12.71 -2.72
CA PHE A 282 2.35 11.94 -2.50
C PHE A 282 1.13 12.70 -3.05
N ASP A 283 0.35 12.02 -3.90
CA ASP A 283 -0.92 12.49 -4.46
C ASP A 283 -2.10 11.70 -3.88
N GLY A 284 -2.77 12.28 -2.88
CA GLY A 284 -3.93 11.65 -2.23
C GLY A 284 -5.17 11.60 -3.13
N GLU A 285 -5.34 12.58 -4.03
CA GLU A 285 -6.46 12.58 -4.99
C GLU A 285 -6.25 11.50 -6.05
N GLY A 286 -5.03 11.37 -6.57
CA GLY A 286 -4.64 10.30 -7.49
C GLY A 286 -4.86 8.92 -6.88
N LEU A 287 -4.47 8.71 -5.61
CA LEU A 287 -4.70 7.45 -4.92
C LEU A 287 -6.20 7.18 -4.69
N THR A 288 -6.99 8.21 -4.39
CA THR A 288 -8.46 8.08 -4.30
C THR A 288 -9.06 7.62 -5.62
N ARG A 289 -8.62 8.20 -6.73
CA ARG A 289 -9.06 7.83 -8.09
C ARG A 289 -8.70 6.39 -8.42
N HIS A 290 -7.47 5.98 -8.12
CA HIS A 290 -7.00 4.59 -8.28
C HIS A 290 -7.94 3.58 -7.59
N PHE A 291 -8.37 3.85 -6.35
CA PHE A 291 -9.34 2.98 -5.66
C PHE A 291 -10.74 3.00 -6.26
N LEU A 292 -11.16 4.10 -6.86
CA LEU A 292 -12.48 4.18 -7.50
C LEU A 292 -12.52 3.42 -8.82
N GLU A 293 -11.44 3.46 -9.60
CA GLU A 293 -11.28 2.74 -10.86
C GLU A 293 -11.17 1.23 -10.64
N ALA A 294 -10.43 0.80 -9.62
CA ALA A 294 -10.31 -0.63 -9.28
C ALA A 294 -11.62 -1.30 -8.81
N VAL A 295 -12.67 -0.53 -8.47
CA VAL A 295 -13.96 -1.04 -7.98
C VAL A 295 -15.07 -0.90 -9.03
N ALA A 296 -14.83 -0.18 -10.14
CA ALA A 296 -15.78 0.01 -11.24
C ALA A 296 -15.80 -1.20 -12.16
#